data_b590fcc97f0636370cf2547a4eecc850
#
_entry.id   b590fcc97f0636370cf2547a4eecc850
#
_cell.length_a   1.000
_cell.length_b   1.000
_cell.length_c   1.000
_cell.angle_alpha   90.00
_cell.angle_beta   90.00
_cell.angle_gamma   90.00
#
_symmetry.space_group_name_H-M   'P 1'
#
loop_
_entity.id
_entity.type
_entity.pdbx_description
1 polymer ?
#
loop_
_entity_poly.entity_id
_entity_poly.type
_entity_poly.pdbx_seq_one_letter_code
_entity_poly.pdbx_strand_id
1 'polypeptide(L)'
;RSGHTDQELETEAKRMLTRLGVTDFTAKCGILSGGQRKKLALVAALLTRPDLLILDEPTNHLDNDMAEWLEEELKKLPGALIMVTHDRYFLDSVATRIIEIDRGSIYSYDENYSGYLERKAEREEALSAGERKRKTILRKELEWVKRGARARSTKQKARLQRYEELKNRETLAAGSQIDIGSS
;
A
#
# COMPACT_ATOMS: atom_id res chain seq x y z
N ARG A 1 -24.54 7.34 -14.12
CA ARG A 1 -23.98 7.84 -15.41
C ARG A 1 -23.89 9.36 -15.28
N SER A 2 -22.74 9.87 -14.87
CA SER A 2 -22.46 11.31 -14.83
C SER A 2 -22.39 11.83 -16.26
N GLY A 3 -23.29 12.79 -16.59
CA GLY A 3 -23.34 13.39 -17.91
C GLY A 3 -22.20 14.42 -18.13
N HIS A 4 -20.95 13.98 -17.96
CA HIS A 4 -19.79 14.79 -18.36
C HIS A 4 -19.69 14.79 -19.89
N THR A 5 -19.44 15.97 -20.46
CA THR A 5 -19.16 16.09 -21.89
C THR A 5 -17.77 15.52 -22.19
N ASP A 6 -17.54 15.03 -23.41
CA ASP A 6 -16.22 14.52 -23.82
C ASP A 6 -15.10 15.53 -23.56
N GLN A 7 -15.40 16.82 -23.69
CA GLN A 7 -14.44 17.91 -23.45
C GLN A 7 -14.10 18.07 -21.96
N GLU A 8 -15.04 17.86 -21.06
CA GLU A 8 -14.80 17.87 -19.60
C GLU A 8 -13.95 16.68 -19.19
N LEU A 9 -14.23 15.49 -19.72
CA LEU A 9 -13.44 14.29 -19.45
C LEU A 9 -12.01 14.43 -19.97
N GLU A 10 -11.82 15.00 -21.17
CA GLU A 10 -10.48 15.26 -21.73
C GLU A 10 -9.70 16.25 -20.86
N THR A 11 -10.33 17.31 -20.40
CA THR A 11 -9.71 18.31 -19.54
C THR A 11 -9.28 17.70 -18.20
N GLU A 12 -10.15 16.91 -17.60
CA GLU A 12 -9.87 16.22 -16.33
C GLU A 12 -8.76 15.16 -16.49
N ALA A 13 -8.78 14.40 -17.60
CA ALA A 13 -7.72 13.44 -17.93
C ALA A 13 -6.35 14.14 -18.04
N LYS A 14 -6.28 15.25 -18.75
CA LYS A 14 -5.04 16.03 -18.89
C LYS A 14 -4.55 16.57 -17.56
N ARG A 15 -5.46 17.06 -16.70
CA ARG A 15 -5.15 17.53 -15.35
C ARG A 15 -4.52 16.42 -14.52
N MET A 16 -5.15 15.25 -14.47
CA MET A 16 -4.67 14.10 -13.72
C MET A 16 -3.33 13.59 -14.24
N LEU A 17 -3.17 13.46 -15.56
CA LEU A 17 -1.92 13.02 -16.20
C LEU A 17 -0.77 13.98 -15.91
N THR A 18 -1.02 15.29 -15.96
CA THR A 18 -0.02 16.31 -15.60
C THR A 18 0.46 16.15 -14.17
N ARG A 19 -0.46 15.88 -13.22
CA ARG A 19 -0.12 15.60 -11.81
C ARG A 19 0.77 14.36 -11.67
N LEU A 20 0.58 13.38 -12.53
CA LEU A 20 1.41 12.17 -12.58
C LEU A 20 2.67 12.31 -13.45
N GLY A 21 3.01 13.56 -13.88
CA GLY A 21 4.22 13.84 -14.65
C GLY A 21 4.16 13.35 -16.10
N VAL A 22 2.96 13.12 -16.65
CA VAL A 22 2.74 12.79 -18.06
C VAL A 22 2.20 14.04 -18.75
N THR A 23 3.04 14.72 -19.53
CA THR A 23 2.71 16.03 -20.15
C THR A 23 2.60 15.98 -21.67
N ASP A 24 3.12 14.94 -22.33
CA ASP A 24 2.93 14.72 -23.76
C ASP A 24 1.66 13.91 -24.02
N PHE A 25 0.57 14.61 -24.31
CA PHE A 25 -0.73 13.99 -24.60
C PHE A 25 -0.88 13.56 -26.06
N THR A 26 0.12 13.83 -26.92
CA THR A 26 0.13 13.46 -28.34
C THR A 26 0.88 12.16 -28.59
N ALA A 27 1.62 11.69 -27.59
CA ALA A 27 2.40 10.47 -27.66
C ALA A 27 1.53 9.24 -27.93
N LYS A 28 1.94 8.41 -28.89
CA LYS A 28 1.27 7.13 -29.12
C LYS A 28 1.50 6.18 -27.95
N CYS A 29 0.47 5.46 -27.50
CA CYS A 29 0.59 4.53 -26.37
C CYS A 29 1.73 3.50 -26.53
N GLY A 30 2.07 3.13 -27.75
CA GLY A 30 3.14 2.15 -28.03
C GLY A 30 4.55 2.61 -27.69
N ILE A 31 4.80 3.94 -27.65
CA ILE A 31 6.12 4.51 -27.31
C ILE A 31 6.25 4.88 -25.82
N LEU A 32 5.16 4.80 -25.06
CA LEU A 32 5.18 5.11 -23.63
C LEU A 32 5.97 4.05 -22.84
N SER A 33 6.71 4.51 -21.82
CA SER A 33 7.35 3.61 -20.87
C SER A 33 6.32 2.79 -20.10
N GLY A 34 6.74 1.68 -19.48
CA GLY A 34 5.86 0.86 -18.64
C GLY A 34 5.23 1.68 -17.49
N GLY A 35 5.99 2.58 -16.86
CA GLY A 35 5.49 3.48 -15.82
C GLY A 35 4.47 4.48 -16.35
N GLN A 36 4.71 5.09 -17.51
CA GLN A 36 3.73 6.00 -18.14
C GLN A 36 2.44 5.29 -18.53
N ARG A 37 2.51 4.07 -19.04
CA ARG A 37 1.32 3.26 -19.36
C ARG A 37 0.51 2.94 -18.11
N LYS A 38 1.17 2.60 -16.99
CA LYS A 38 0.49 2.38 -15.69
C LYS A 38 -0.23 3.65 -15.22
N LYS A 39 0.43 4.82 -15.29
CA LYS A 39 -0.18 6.11 -14.94
C LYS A 39 -1.39 6.43 -15.81
N LEU A 40 -1.29 6.18 -17.11
CA LEU A 40 -2.41 6.37 -18.04
C LEU A 40 -3.59 5.45 -17.70
N ALA A 41 -3.33 4.16 -17.44
CA ALA A 41 -4.36 3.21 -17.05
C ALA A 41 -5.03 3.58 -15.72
N LEU A 42 -4.26 4.08 -14.75
CA LEU A 42 -4.76 4.55 -13.47
C LEU A 42 -5.72 5.74 -13.65
N VAL A 43 -5.32 6.74 -14.43
CA VAL A 43 -6.18 7.91 -14.74
C VAL A 43 -7.45 7.48 -15.45
N ALA A 44 -7.36 6.59 -16.44
CA ALA A 44 -8.54 6.06 -17.14
C ALA A 44 -9.50 5.35 -16.17
N ALA A 45 -8.98 4.56 -15.23
CA ALA A 45 -9.78 3.88 -14.23
C ALA A 45 -10.47 4.86 -13.27
N LEU A 46 -9.78 5.90 -12.81
CA LEU A 46 -10.34 6.91 -11.91
C LEU A 46 -11.45 7.75 -12.58
N LEU A 47 -11.26 8.11 -13.85
CA LEU A 47 -12.25 8.89 -14.60
C LEU A 47 -13.57 8.16 -14.82
N THR A 48 -13.55 6.82 -14.92
CA THR A 48 -14.78 6.03 -15.11
C THR A 48 -15.65 5.98 -13.87
N ARG A 49 -15.12 6.35 -12.69
CA ARG A 49 -15.82 6.28 -11.38
C ARG A 49 -16.53 4.93 -11.19
N PRO A 50 -15.78 3.83 -11.23
CA PRO A 50 -16.38 2.49 -11.21
C PRO A 50 -17.02 2.19 -9.85
N ASP A 51 -18.00 1.28 -9.83
CA ASP A 51 -18.57 0.75 -8.59
C ASP A 51 -17.57 -0.09 -7.80
N LEU A 52 -16.60 -0.69 -8.49
CA LEU A 52 -15.49 -1.43 -7.90
C LEU A 52 -14.18 -1.12 -8.65
N LEU A 53 -13.19 -0.60 -7.95
CA LEU A 53 -11.83 -0.39 -8.44
C LEU A 53 -10.88 -1.38 -7.79
N ILE A 54 -10.09 -2.08 -8.62
CA ILE A 54 -9.05 -3.02 -8.16
C ILE A 54 -7.70 -2.48 -8.58
N LEU A 55 -6.81 -2.26 -7.62
CA LEU A 55 -5.46 -1.74 -7.84
C LEU A 55 -4.40 -2.69 -7.29
N ASP A 56 -3.36 -2.93 -8.09
CA ASP A 56 -2.19 -3.71 -7.73
C ASP A 56 -0.96 -2.80 -7.74
N GLU A 57 -0.36 -2.59 -6.56
CA GLU A 57 0.80 -1.72 -6.34
C GLU A 57 0.67 -0.34 -7.00
N PRO A 58 -0.39 0.44 -6.68
CA PRO A 58 -0.66 1.69 -7.40
C PRO A 58 0.36 2.80 -7.13
N THR A 59 1.10 2.73 -6.03
CA THR A 59 2.13 3.71 -5.65
C THR A 59 3.49 3.43 -6.30
N ASN A 60 3.66 2.29 -6.97
CA ASN A 60 4.89 1.98 -7.67
C ASN A 60 5.16 3.00 -8.79
N HIS A 61 6.36 3.54 -8.82
CA HIS A 61 6.81 4.58 -9.75
C HIS A 61 6.18 5.96 -9.53
N LEU A 62 5.55 6.20 -8.39
CA LEU A 62 5.10 7.50 -7.95
C LEU A 62 6.11 8.10 -6.96
N ASP A 63 6.35 9.40 -7.07
CA ASP A 63 6.99 10.16 -5.99
C ASP A 63 5.98 10.49 -4.88
N ASN A 64 6.43 11.14 -3.83
CA ASN A 64 5.58 11.42 -2.67
C ASN A 64 4.38 12.32 -3.01
N ASP A 65 4.60 13.36 -3.82
CA ASP A 65 3.54 14.31 -4.19
C ASP A 65 2.47 13.64 -5.07
N MET A 66 2.89 12.74 -5.97
CA MET A 66 1.98 11.94 -6.79
C MET A 66 1.21 10.92 -5.94
N ALA A 67 1.86 10.29 -4.96
CA ALA A 67 1.21 9.34 -4.06
C ALA A 67 0.17 10.04 -3.16
N GLU A 68 0.49 11.23 -2.62
CA GLU A 68 -0.46 12.03 -1.84
C GLU A 68 -1.67 12.46 -2.68
N TRP A 69 -1.44 12.90 -3.91
CA TRP A 69 -2.52 13.21 -4.83
C TRP A 69 -3.41 11.97 -5.10
N LEU A 70 -2.81 10.80 -5.34
CA LEU A 70 -3.57 9.56 -5.58
C LEU A 70 -4.41 9.19 -4.34
N GLU A 71 -3.85 9.33 -3.15
CA GLU A 71 -4.55 9.12 -1.89
C GLU A 71 -5.81 9.97 -1.79
N GLU A 72 -5.70 11.26 -2.12
CA GLU A 72 -6.85 12.19 -2.12
C GLU A 72 -7.92 11.78 -3.15
N GLU A 73 -7.51 11.35 -4.35
CA GLU A 73 -8.46 10.93 -5.39
C GLU A 73 -9.16 9.62 -5.01
N LEU A 74 -8.45 8.65 -4.42
CA LEU A 74 -9.05 7.39 -3.98
C LEU A 74 -10.06 7.58 -2.84
N LYS A 75 -9.81 8.51 -1.92
CA LYS A 75 -10.78 8.86 -0.85
C LYS A 75 -12.08 9.48 -1.36
N LYS A 76 -12.08 10.04 -2.56
CA LYS A 76 -13.27 10.64 -3.19
C LYS A 76 -14.07 9.63 -4.02
N LEU A 77 -13.58 8.40 -4.19
CA LEU A 77 -14.30 7.39 -4.98
C LEU A 77 -15.63 7.02 -4.33
N PRO A 78 -16.73 7.03 -5.09
CA PRO A 78 -18.03 6.65 -4.58
C PRO A 78 -18.19 5.13 -4.43
N GLY A 79 -17.36 4.36 -5.15
CA GLY A 79 -17.41 2.90 -5.22
C GLY A 79 -16.49 2.21 -4.21
N ALA A 80 -16.48 0.89 -4.26
CA ALA A 80 -15.57 0.07 -3.46
C ALA A 80 -14.16 0.04 -4.07
N LEU A 81 -13.15 0.05 -3.20
CA LEU A 81 -11.74 -0.09 -3.57
C LEU A 81 -11.17 -1.39 -2.99
N ILE A 82 -10.58 -2.21 -3.84
CA ILE A 82 -9.71 -3.33 -3.44
C ILE A 82 -8.29 -3.00 -3.88
N MET A 83 -7.33 -3.08 -2.96
CA MET A 83 -5.97 -2.69 -3.25
C MET A 83 -4.99 -3.67 -2.63
N VAL A 84 -3.93 -3.99 -3.39
CA VAL A 84 -2.74 -4.69 -2.90
C VAL A 84 -1.57 -3.73 -2.99
N THR A 85 -0.87 -3.49 -1.88
CA THR A 85 0.33 -2.65 -1.87
C THR A 85 1.22 -2.96 -0.68
N HIS A 86 2.52 -2.69 -0.83
CA HIS A 86 3.50 -2.70 0.25
C HIS A 86 3.72 -1.33 0.90
N ASP A 87 3.08 -0.28 0.38
CA ASP A 87 3.15 1.07 0.95
C ASP A 87 2.22 1.19 2.16
N ARG A 88 2.80 1.03 3.34
CA ARG A 88 2.07 1.01 4.61
C ARG A 88 1.44 2.35 4.98
N TYR A 89 2.07 3.45 4.58
CA TYR A 89 1.48 4.78 4.81
C TYR A 89 0.26 4.99 3.94
N PHE A 90 0.35 4.56 2.70
CA PHE A 90 -0.77 4.61 1.79
C PHE A 90 -1.93 3.75 2.27
N LEU A 91 -1.65 2.51 2.76
CA LEU A 91 -2.65 1.66 3.40
C LEU A 91 -3.28 2.31 4.62
N ASP A 92 -2.48 2.90 5.51
CA ASP A 92 -2.98 3.52 6.74
C ASP A 92 -3.91 4.69 6.45
N SER A 93 -3.65 5.43 5.38
CA SER A 93 -4.43 6.61 4.99
C SER A 93 -5.69 6.30 4.20
N VAL A 94 -5.66 5.26 3.35
CA VAL A 94 -6.74 4.98 2.37
C VAL A 94 -7.63 3.82 2.82
N ALA A 95 -7.05 2.79 3.44
CA ALA A 95 -7.81 1.58 3.78
C ALA A 95 -8.71 1.79 4.99
N THR A 96 -9.97 1.34 4.87
CA THR A 96 -10.94 1.26 5.97
C THR A 96 -11.11 -0.17 6.47
N ARG A 97 -10.60 -1.14 5.70
CA ARG A 97 -10.62 -2.57 6.03
C ARG A 97 -9.36 -3.22 5.49
N ILE A 98 -8.76 -4.10 6.27
CA ILE A 98 -7.61 -4.92 5.87
C ILE A 98 -8.03 -6.39 5.82
N ILE A 99 -7.64 -7.07 4.74
CA ILE A 99 -7.78 -8.52 4.60
C ILE A 99 -6.39 -9.12 4.61
N GLU A 100 -6.13 -9.95 5.61
CA GLU A 100 -4.88 -10.70 5.74
C GLU A 100 -5.09 -12.15 5.29
N ILE A 101 -4.19 -12.63 4.44
CA ILE A 101 -4.11 -14.06 4.08
C ILE A 101 -2.86 -14.61 4.77
N ASP A 102 -3.04 -15.49 5.75
CA ASP A 102 -1.94 -16.10 6.52
C ASP A 102 -2.16 -17.60 6.64
N ARG A 103 -1.20 -18.41 6.18
CA ARG A 103 -1.18 -19.87 6.30
C ARG A 103 -2.48 -20.56 5.87
N GLY A 104 -3.07 -20.09 4.76
CA GLY A 104 -4.32 -20.64 4.23
C GLY A 104 -5.59 -20.16 4.92
N SER A 105 -5.49 -19.28 5.90
CA SER A 105 -6.62 -18.63 6.57
C SER A 105 -6.76 -17.18 6.12
N ILE A 106 -8.01 -16.69 6.12
CA ILE A 106 -8.33 -15.30 5.78
C ILE A 106 -8.84 -14.62 7.06
N TYR A 107 -8.25 -13.48 7.38
CA TYR A 107 -8.65 -12.64 8.51
C TYR A 107 -9.07 -11.28 7.97
N SER A 108 -10.21 -10.77 8.43
CA SER A 108 -10.72 -9.44 8.07
C SER A 108 -10.71 -8.53 9.28
N TYR A 109 -10.19 -7.32 9.11
CA TYR A 109 -10.12 -6.29 10.14
C TYR A 109 -10.78 -5.02 9.59
N ASP A 110 -11.84 -4.55 10.24
CA ASP A 110 -12.54 -3.31 9.87
C ASP A 110 -11.78 -2.11 10.46
N GLU A 111 -10.52 -1.97 10.04
CA GLU A 111 -9.55 -1.01 10.56
C GLU A 111 -8.63 -0.55 9.41
N ASN A 112 -7.95 0.60 9.59
CA ASN A 112 -6.81 0.99 8.79
C ASN A 112 -5.58 0.13 9.13
N TYR A 113 -4.42 0.42 8.53
CA TYR A 113 -3.21 -0.39 8.74
C TYR A 113 -2.72 -0.37 10.19
N SER A 114 -2.78 0.78 10.87
CA SER A 114 -2.42 0.90 12.30
C SER A 114 -3.34 0.07 13.20
N GLY A 115 -4.64 0.14 12.99
CA GLY A 115 -5.63 -0.65 13.74
C GLY A 115 -5.50 -2.15 13.47
N TYR A 116 -5.24 -2.52 12.20
CA TYR A 116 -4.92 -3.91 11.85
C TYR A 116 -3.73 -4.46 12.65
N LEU A 117 -2.63 -3.68 12.77
CA LEU A 117 -1.46 -4.12 13.53
C LEU A 117 -1.78 -4.34 15.01
N GLU A 118 -2.62 -3.49 15.61
CA GLU A 118 -3.07 -3.66 17.00
C GLU A 118 -3.88 -4.96 17.16
N ARG A 119 -4.89 -5.17 16.31
CA ARG A 119 -5.74 -6.37 16.33
C ARG A 119 -4.97 -7.64 16.04
N LYS A 120 -4.02 -7.59 15.13
CA LYS A 120 -3.13 -8.72 14.84
C LYS A 120 -2.27 -9.06 16.03
N ALA A 121 -1.71 -8.07 16.73
CA ALA A 121 -0.93 -8.30 17.94
C ALA A 121 -1.77 -8.95 19.06
N GLU A 122 -3.02 -8.50 19.27
CA GLU A 122 -3.96 -9.11 20.22
C GLU A 122 -4.26 -10.57 19.86
N ARG A 123 -4.55 -10.86 18.59
CA ARG A 123 -4.81 -12.22 18.10
C ARG A 123 -3.61 -13.15 18.34
N GLU A 124 -2.41 -12.70 18.01
CA GLU A 124 -1.19 -13.49 18.16
C GLU A 124 -0.85 -13.73 19.64
N GLU A 125 -1.15 -12.77 20.51
CA GLU A 125 -1.02 -12.96 21.97
C GLU A 125 -1.96 -14.02 22.52
N ALA A 126 -3.20 -14.03 22.03
CA ALA A 126 -4.19 -15.04 22.45
C ALA A 126 -3.83 -16.45 21.97
N LEU A 127 -3.12 -16.58 20.85
CA LEU A 127 -2.76 -17.86 20.25
C LEU A 127 -1.44 -18.45 20.78
N SER A 128 -0.54 -17.66 21.36
CA SER A 128 0.73 -18.19 21.85
C SER A 128 1.33 -17.41 23.01
N ALA A 129 1.42 -18.06 24.16
CA ALA A 129 2.24 -17.60 25.31
C ALA A 129 3.76 -17.59 25.02
N GLY A 130 4.19 -18.09 23.86
CA GLY A 130 5.60 -18.24 23.46
C GLY A 130 6.16 -17.13 22.56
N GLU A 131 5.33 -16.28 21.97
CA GLU A 131 5.80 -15.32 20.91
C GLU A 131 6.05 -13.89 21.40
N ARG A 132 6.66 -13.71 22.56
CA ARG A 132 7.05 -12.37 23.08
C ARG A 132 7.91 -11.55 22.10
N LYS A 133 8.72 -12.22 21.27
CA LYS A 133 9.58 -11.57 20.27
C LYS A 133 8.76 -10.88 19.16
N ARG A 134 7.75 -11.57 18.65
CA ARG A 134 6.91 -11.05 17.53
C ARG A 134 6.07 -9.86 17.95
N LYS A 135 5.55 -9.89 19.19
CA LYS A 135 4.83 -8.75 19.79
C LYS A 135 5.70 -7.49 19.87
N THR A 136 6.97 -7.64 20.24
CA THR A 136 7.91 -6.52 20.32
C THR A 136 8.17 -5.88 18.94
N ILE A 137 8.21 -6.69 17.88
CA ILE A 137 8.43 -6.23 16.52
C ILE A 137 7.22 -5.45 16.01
N LEU A 138 6.01 -6.04 16.16
CA LEU A 138 4.75 -5.39 15.76
C LEU A 138 4.52 -4.08 16.52
N ARG A 139 4.83 -4.04 17.81
CA ARG A 139 4.75 -2.82 18.61
C ARG A 139 5.70 -1.73 18.12
N LYS A 140 6.94 -2.07 17.78
CA LYS A 140 7.90 -1.11 17.20
C LYS A 140 7.42 -0.57 15.86
N GLU A 141 6.80 -1.41 15.05
CA GLU A 141 6.25 -1.02 13.75
C GLU A 141 5.04 -0.08 13.91
N LEU A 142 4.12 -0.40 14.83
CA LEU A 142 3.00 0.46 15.18
C LEU A 142 3.43 1.83 15.69
N GLU A 143 4.42 1.87 16.59
CA GLU A 143 5.00 3.14 17.05
C GLU A 143 5.60 3.94 15.91
N TRP A 144 6.20 3.26 14.93
CA TRP A 144 6.76 3.90 13.77
C TRP A 144 5.69 4.51 12.86
N VAL A 145 4.60 3.80 12.56
CA VAL A 145 3.45 4.31 11.79
C VAL A 145 2.83 5.53 12.50
N LYS A 146 2.55 5.43 13.80
CA LYS A 146 1.98 6.53 14.60
C LYS A 146 2.86 7.79 14.66
N ARG A 147 4.19 7.64 14.60
CA ARG A 147 5.15 8.78 14.58
C ARG A 147 5.38 9.34 13.17
N GLY A 148 5.14 8.56 12.15
CA GLY A 148 5.70 8.77 10.81
C GLY A 148 4.80 9.42 9.78
N ALA A 149 3.57 9.78 10.11
CA ALA A 149 2.65 10.42 9.15
C ALA A 149 3.15 11.80 8.64
N ARG A 150 4.21 12.35 9.24
CA ARG A 150 4.72 13.71 8.92
C ARG A 150 6.00 13.77 8.07
N ALA A 151 6.66 12.66 7.76
CA ALA A 151 7.93 12.73 7.02
C ALA A 151 8.18 11.48 6.18
N ARG A 152 7.68 11.44 4.95
CA ARG A 152 8.11 10.52 3.88
C ARG A 152 9.53 10.87 3.41
N SER A 153 10.52 10.85 4.31
CA SER A 153 11.90 11.18 3.97
C SER A 153 12.70 9.93 3.61
N THR A 154 13.73 10.11 2.76
CA THR A 154 14.70 9.08 2.34
C THR A 154 15.32 8.32 3.53
N LYS A 155 15.45 8.98 4.68
CA LYS A 155 15.92 8.39 5.94
C LYS A 155 15.00 7.28 6.48
N GLN A 156 13.71 7.36 6.20
CA GLN A 156 12.73 6.36 6.66
C GLN A 156 12.71 5.12 5.78
N LYS A 157 12.92 5.27 4.45
CA LYS A 157 13.12 4.12 3.55
C LYS A 157 14.34 3.28 3.97
N ALA A 158 15.47 3.94 4.29
CA ALA A 158 16.67 3.27 4.77
C ALA A 158 16.46 2.56 6.13
N ARG A 159 15.62 3.10 7.01
CA ARG A 159 15.29 2.49 8.31
C ARG A 159 14.35 1.29 8.16
N LEU A 160 13.43 1.33 7.20
CA LEU A 160 12.57 0.22 6.81
C LEU A 160 13.39 -0.95 6.24
N GLN A 161 14.27 -0.68 5.28
CA GLN A 161 15.16 -1.69 4.72
C GLN A 161 16.02 -2.36 5.80
N ARG A 162 16.60 -1.57 6.70
CA ARG A 162 17.38 -2.09 7.83
C ARG A 162 16.55 -2.97 8.76
N TYR A 163 15.30 -2.61 8.97
CA TYR A 163 14.35 -3.37 9.79
C TYR A 163 13.97 -4.70 9.12
N GLU A 164 13.68 -4.70 7.82
CA GLU A 164 13.38 -5.91 7.05
C GLU A 164 14.60 -6.85 6.98
N GLU A 165 15.80 -6.31 6.85
CA GLU A 165 17.06 -7.08 6.91
C GLU A 165 17.25 -7.73 8.29
N LEU A 166 17.00 -7.03 9.37
CA LEU A 166 17.09 -7.57 10.73
C LEU A 166 16.04 -8.65 10.99
N LYS A 167 14.81 -8.44 10.52
CA LYS A 167 13.72 -9.42 10.61
C LYS A 167 14.06 -10.71 9.86
N ASN A 168 14.60 -10.60 8.65
CA ASN A 168 14.97 -11.75 7.83
C ASN A 168 16.18 -12.50 8.42
N ARG A 169 17.15 -11.80 9.01
CA ARG A 169 18.28 -12.44 9.72
C ARG A 169 17.84 -13.22 10.96
N GLU A 170 16.91 -12.71 11.75
CA GLU A 170 16.38 -13.42 12.93
C GLU A 170 15.58 -14.65 12.54
N THR A 171 14.84 -14.61 11.43
CA THR A 171 14.09 -15.77 10.91
C THR A 171 15.02 -16.89 10.42
N LEU A 172 16.12 -16.52 9.76
CA LEU A 172 17.16 -17.46 9.31
C LEU A 172 17.94 -18.08 10.49
N ALA A 173 18.23 -17.30 11.54
CA ALA A 173 18.90 -17.79 12.74
C ALA A 173 18.02 -18.73 13.56
N ALA A 174 16.70 -18.49 13.62
CA ALA A 174 15.75 -19.39 14.26
C ALA A 174 15.53 -20.69 13.48
N GLY A 175 15.60 -20.64 12.14
CA GLY A 175 15.52 -21.83 11.28
C GLY A 175 16.75 -22.75 11.38
N SER A 176 17.95 -22.19 11.60
CA SER A 176 19.19 -22.96 11.73
C SER A 176 19.39 -23.63 13.10
N GLN A 177 18.62 -23.27 14.11
CA GLN A 177 18.65 -23.91 15.44
C GLN A 177 17.76 -25.16 15.56
N ILE A 178 16.95 -25.48 14.55
CA ILE A 178 16.04 -26.64 14.58
C ILE A 178 16.70 -27.91 14.01
N ASP A 179 17.88 -27.82 13.39
CA ASP A 179 18.52 -28.93 12.67
C ASP A 179 19.69 -29.63 13.43
N ILE A 180 19.81 -29.40 14.73
CA ILE A 180 20.79 -30.13 15.58
C ILE A 180 20.08 -30.87 16.71
N GLY A 181 19.44 -31.97 16.37
CA GLY A 181 18.80 -32.81 17.43
C GLY A 181 18.13 -34.06 16.91
N SER A 182 18.81 -34.88 16.08
CA SER A 182 18.48 -36.32 15.97
C SER A 182 19.69 -37.12 15.48
N SER A 183 20.39 -37.65 16.41
CA SER A 183 21.20 -38.85 16.25
C SER A 183 21.01 -39.71 17.49
#